data_8abab7408d8f5fd6f2041eaff9933f63
#
_entry.id   8abab7408d8f5fd6f2041eaff9933f63
#
_cell.length_a   1.000
_cell.length_b   1.000
_cell.length_c   1.000
_cell.angle_alpha   90.00
_cell.angle_beta   90.00
_cell.angle_gamma   90.00
#
_symmetry.space_group_name_H-M   'P 1'
#
loop_
_entity.id
_entity.type
_entity.pdbx_description
1 polymer ?
#
loop_
_entity_poly.entity_id
_entity_poly.type
_entity_poly.pdbx_seq_one_letter_code
_entity_poly.pdbx_strand_id
1 'polypeptide(L)'
;KVGKRKDFIKTVAPTIYPDTTVWIKDFTYSYNEPMHNDYFWHQAYGDYPVVGVRWDQAKAFCAWRTLKKNTYIKSKKKGRDQINNFRLPTEAEWEYSARGGLESATYPWGGPYTKNDRGCFLANFKPMRGDYAADEALYTVEAKSYEPNGYNLYNMAGNVAEWTESAYDPNAYEYVSSMNPNNTDTSNKRKVVRGGSWKDVAYFLQVGTRSFEYA
;
A
#
# COMPACT_ATOMS: atom_id res chain seq x y z
N LYS A 1 -27.33 -22.85 -11.91
CA LYS A 1 -26.34 -22.28 -10.96
C LYS A 1 -24.94 -22.07 -11.57
N VAL A 2 -24.50 -22.93 -12.49
CA VAL A 2 -23.17 -22.83 -13.14
C VAL A 2 -23.10 -21.66 -14.13
N GLY A 3 -24.18 -21.35 -14.86
CA GLY A 3 -24.25 -20.18 -15.76
C GLY A 3 -24.06 -18.86 -15.01
N LYS A 4 -24.81 -18.66 -13.91
CA LYS A 4 -24.71 -17.44 -13.06
C LYS A 4 -23.30 -17.21 -12.50
N ARG A 5 -22.54 -18.27 -12.21
CA ARG A 5 -21.16 -18.15 -11.74
C ARG A 5 -20.20 -17.72 -12.86
N LYS A 6 -20.38 -18.25 -14.09
CA LYS A 6 -19.59 -17.85 -15.25
C LYS A 6 -19.85 -16.40 -15.63
N ASP A 7 -21.11 -15.97 -15.59
CA ASP A 7 -21.50 -14.58 -15.90
C ASP A 7 -20.98 -13.62 -14.84
N PHE A 8 -21.02 -13.99 -13.55
CA PHE A 8 -20.42 -13.23 -12.46
C PHE A 8 -18.90 -13.07 -12.65
N ILE A 9 -18.19 -14.15 -12.97
CA ILE A 9 -16.74 -14.09 -13.22
C ILE A 9 -16.44 -13.17 -14.41
N LYS A 10 -17.21 -13.25 -15.50
CA LYS A 10 -16.99 -12.40 -16.69
C LYS A 10 -17.23 -10.91 -16.43
N THR A 11 -18.23 -10.57 -15.61
CA THR A 11 -18.64 -9.17 -15.36
C THR A 11 -17.97 -8.55 -14.17
N VAL A 12 -17.74 -9.28 -13.09
CA VAL A 12 -17.25 -8.75 -11.82
C VAL A 12 -15.75 -8.95 -11.64
N ALA A 13 -15.20 -10.09 -12.08
CA ALA A 13 -13.76 -10.32 -11.91
C ALA A 13 -12.89 -9.24 -12.55
N PRO A 14 -13.16 -8.71 -13.76
CA PRO A 14 -12.37 -7.63 -14.34
C PRO A 14 -12.38 -6.34 -13.53
N THR A 15 -13.42 -6.12 -12.71
CA THR A 15 -13.53 -4.91 -11.88
C THR A 15 -12.81 -5.01 -10.54
N ILE A 16 -12.57 -6.23 -10.04
CA ILE A 16 -11.91 -6.48 -8.76
C ILE A 16 -10.47 -6.96 -8.90
N TYR A 17 -10.09 -7.51 -10.04
CA TYR A 17 -8.71 -7.94 -10.27
C TYR A 17 -7.78 -6.73 -10.44
N PRO A 18 -6.55 -6.79 -9.92
CA PRO A 18 -5.54 -5.79 -10.19
C PRO A 18 -5.20 -5.73 -11.69
N ASP A 19 -4.66 -4.61 -12.14
CA ASP A 19 -4.08 -4.52 -13.48
C ASP A 19 -2.78 -5.33 -13.53
N THR A 20 -2.85 -6.53 -14.05
CA THR A 20 -1.71 -7.45 -14.15
C THR A 20 -0.69 -7.06 -15.22
N THR A 21 -0.98 -6.01 -15.99
CA THR A 21 -0.09 -5.53 -17.07
C THR A 21 0.82 -4.39 -16.62
N VAL A 22 0.77 -3.99 -15.34
CA VAL A 22 1.57 -2.84 -14.82
C VAL A 22 3.06 -2.99 -15.08
N TRP A 23 3.62 -4.19 -14.88
CA TRP A 23 5.04 -4.44 -15.12
C TRP A 23 5.42 -4.30 -16.59
N ILE A 24 4.61 -4.84 -17.50
CA ILE A 24 4.84 -4.73 -18.95
C ILE A 24 4.70 -3.28 -19.42
N LYS A 25 3.78 -2.51 -18.84
CA LYS A 25 3.60 -1.08 -19.16
C LYS A 25 4.78 -0.25 -18.68
N ASP A 26 5.31 -0.55 -17.50
CA ASP A 26 6.45 0.18 -16.93
C ASP A 26 7.77 -0.18 -17.64
N PHE A 27 7.91 -1.41 -18.12
CA PHE A 27 9.13 -1.95 -18.71
C PHE A 27 8.89 -2.54 -20.09
N THR A 28 8.51 -1.69 -21.04
CA THR A 28 8.11 -2.08 -22.40
C THR A 28 9.19 -2.83 -23.20
N TYR A 29 10.46 -2.75 -22.79
CA TYR A 29 11.57 -3.42 -23.43
C TYR A 29 12.10 -4.67 -22.71
N SER A 30 11.50 -5.03 -21.58
CA SER A 30 11.90 -6.21 -20.79
C SER A 30 11.12 -7.44 -21.23
N TYR A 31 11.55 -8.07 -22.29
CA TYR A 31 10.94 -9.31 -22.78
C TYR A 31 11.41 -10.49 -21.91
N ASN A 32 10.44 -11.37 -21.55
CA ASN A 32 10.68 -12.60 -20.80
C ASN A 32 11.24 -12.43 -19.39
N GLU A 33 11.10 -11.25 -18.79
CA GLU A 33 11.44 -11.07 -17.39
C GLU A 33 10.44 -11.84 -16.52
N PRO A 34 10.87 -12.82 -15.69
CA PRO A 34 9.95 -13.64 -14.90
C PRO A 34 9.05 -12.83 -13.99
N MET A 35 9.58 -11.78 -13.36
CA MET A 35 8.81 -10.91 -12.50
C MET A 35 7.66 -10.23 -13.25
N HIS A 36 7.86 -9.81 -14.51
CA HIS A 36 6.80 -9.17 -15.29
C HIS A 36 5.71 -10.13 -15.71
N ASN A 37 6.06 -11.37 -16.01
CA ASN A 37 5.11 -12.38 -16.49
C ASN A 37 4.39 -13.10 -15.35
N ASP A 38 5.09 -13.38 -14.24
CA ASP A 38 4.67 -14.34 -13.23
C ASP A 38 4.31 -13.71 -11.88
N TYR A 39 4.50 -12.39 -11.71
CA TYR A 39 4.31 -11.70 -10.44
C TYR A 39 2.96 -11.99 -9.74
N PHE A 40 1.89 -12.11 -10.51
CA PHE A 40 0.54 -12.29 -9.97
C PHE A 40 0.12 -13.74 -9.76
N TRP A 41 0.93 -14.70 -10.25
CA TRP A 41 0.53 -16.10 -10.26
C TRP A 41 1.56 -17.05 -9.63
N HIS A 42 2.84 -16.71 -9.71
CA HIS A 42 3.87 -17.62 -9.27
C HIS A 42 4.08 -17.52 -7.76
N GLN A 43 4.25 -18.68 -7.11
CA GLN A 43 4.39 -18.78 -5.66
C GLN A 43 5.59 -18.01 -5.10
N ALA A 44 6.64 -17.81 -5.88
CA ALA A 44 7.82 -17.03 -5.47
C ALA A 44 7.48 -15.58 -5.09
N TYR A 45 6.39 -15.02 -5.62
CA TYR A 45 5.94 -13.64 -5.33
C TYR A 45 4.78 -13.60 -4.32
N GLY A 46 4.49 -14.73 -3.65
CA GLY A 46 3.38 -14.84 -2.70
C GLY A 46 3.46 -13.89 -1.52
N ASP A 47 4.68 -13.53 -1.10
CA ASP A 47 4.96 -12.61 0.01
C ASP A 47 5.29 -11.17 -0.46
N TYR A 48 5.19 -10.90 -1.76
CA TYR A 48 5.36 -9.57 -2.34
C TYR A 48 4.06 -8.76 -2.26
N PRO A 49 4.15 -7.41 -2.25
CA PRO A 49 2.96 -6.57 -2.21
C PRO A 49 2.14 -6.68 -3.49
N VAL A 50 0.82 -6.63 -3.40
CA VAL A 50 -0.02 -6.51 -4.59
C VAL A 50 0.14 -5.12 -5.20
N VAL A 51 0.34 -5.06 -6.52
CA VAL A 51 0.46 -3.82 -7.31
C VAL A 51 -0.66 -3.73 -8.35
N GLY A 52 -0.82 -2.58 -9.00
CA GLY A 52 -1.86 -2.39 -10.01
C GLY A 52 -3.29 -2.36 -9.45
N VAL A 53 -3.45 -1.99 -8.18
CA VAL A 53 -4.74 -1.94 -7.47
C VAL A 53 -5.24 -0.51 -7.42
N ARG A 54 -6.48 -0.29 -7.88
CA ARG A 54 -7.18 0.98 -7.71
C ARG A 54 -7.76 1.12 -6.30
N TRP A 55 -8.07 2.34 -5.91
CA TRP A 55 -8.63 2.66 -4.60
C TRP A 55 -9.97 1.95 -4.32
N ASP A 56 -10.86 1.89 -5.31
CA ASP A 56 -12.14 1.19 -5.20
C ASP A 56 -11.96 -0.32 -5.03
N GLN A 57 -10.96 -0.91 -5.68
CA GLN A 57 -10.61 -2.34 -5.52
C GLN A 57 -10.06 -2.62 -4.12
N ALA A 58 -9.20 -1.76 -3.58
CA ALA A 58 -8.69 -1.88 -2.23
C ALA A 58 -9.82 -1.82 -1.18
N LYS A 59 -10.79 -0.91 -1.36
CA LYS A 59 -12.00 -0.86 -0.51
C LYS A 59 -12.88 -2.11 -0.63
N ALA A 60 -13.06 -2.62 -1.84
CA ALA A 60 -13.81 -3.86 -2.06
C ALA A 60 -13.13 -5.06 -1.36
N PHE A 61 -11.80 -5.11 -1.37
CA PHE A 61 -11.05 -6.12 -0.61
C PHE A 61 -11.29 -6.00 0.90
N CYS A 62 -11.28 -4.79 1.46
CA CYS A 62 -11.60 -4.58 2.88
C CYS A 62 -13.00 -5.10 3.24
N ALA A 63 -14.00 -4.80 2.43
CA ALA A 63 -15.36 -5.29 2.61
C ALA A 63 -15.44 -6.84 2.53
N TRP A 64 -14.78 -7.43 1.54
CA TRP A 64 -14.69 -8.89 1.40
C TRP A 64 -14.00 -9.53 2.62
N ARG A 65 -12.89 -8.96 3.09
CA ARG A 65 -12.17 -9.45 4.27
C ARG A 65 -13.04 -9.41 5.52
N THR A 66 -13.82 -8.34 5.71
CA THR A 66 -14.79 -8.20 6.79
C THR A 66 -15.82 -9.34 6.76
N LEU A 67 -16.45 -9.54 5.59
CA LEU A 67 -17.43 -10.60 5.39
C LEU A 67 -16.86 -11.99 5.69
N LYS A 68 -15.68 -12.29 5.15
CA LYS A 68 -15.00 -13.58 5.36
C LYS A 68 -14.65 -13.82 6.82
N LYS A 69 -14.11 -12.81 7.51
CA LYS A 69 -13.75 -12.92 8.92
C LYS A 69 -14.98 -13.14 9.81
N ASN A 70 -16.04 -12.37 9.59
CA ASN A 70 -17.28 -12.52 10.35
C ASN A 70 -17.98 -13.86 10.08
N THR A 71 -17.97 -14.33 8.84
CA THR A 71 -18.48 -15.67 8.50
C THR A 71 -17.68 -16.77 9.22
N TYR A 72 -16.35 -16.66 9.24
CA TYR A 72 -15.50 -17.59 9.98
C TYR A 72 -15.78 -17.58 11.49
N ILE A 73 -15.91 -16.40 12.11
CA ILE A 73 -16.23 -16.25 13.53
C ILE A 73 -17.58 -16.93 13.85
N LYS A 74 -18.60 -16.66 13.03
CA LYS A 74 -19.93 -17.29 13.17
C LYS A 74 -19.87 -18.82 13.06
N SER A 75 -19.01 -19.37 12.19
CA SER A 75 -18.89 -20.82 12.01
C SER A 75 -18.18 -21.53 13.16
N LYS A 76 -17.28 -20.84 13.87
CA LYS A 76 -16.41 -21.46 14.89
C LYS A 76 -16.88 -21.29 16.32
N LYS A 77 -17.63 -20.23 16.65
CA LYS A 77 -18.07 -19.98 18.03
C LYS A 77 -19.45 -19.33 18.07
N LYS A 78 -20.41 -20.03 18.67
CA LYS A 78 -21.69 -19.43 19.07
C LYS A 78 -21.40 -18.32 20.11
N GLY A 79 -21.86 -17.09 19.87
CA GLY A 79 -21.85 -15.99 20.86
C GLY A 79 -20.62 -15.10 20.88
N ARG A 80 -19.72 -15.14 19.88
CA ARG A 80 -18.71 -14.10 19.70
C ARG A 80 -19.24 -12.95 18.87
N ASP A 81 -18.93 -11.73 19.32
CA ASP A 81 -19.24 -10.51 18.59
C ASP A 81 -18.53 -10.48 17.24
N GLN A 82 -19.19 -9.86 16.28
CA GLN A 82 -18.58 -9.59 14.99
C GLN A 82 -17.47 -8.54 15.16
N ILE A 83 -16.44 -8.65 14.33
CA ILE A 83 -15.42 -7.60 14.27
C ILE A 83 -15.97 -6.38 13.54
N ASN A 84 -15.40 -5.22 13.84
CA ASN A 84 -15.60 -4.00 13.07
C ASN A 84 -15.16 -4.18 11.60
N ASN A 85 -15.72 -3.38 10.73
CA ASN A 85 -15.38 -3.43 9.32
C ASN A 85 -13.90 -3.06 9.09
N PHE A 86 -13.22 -3.90 8.33
CA PHE A 86 -11.94 -3.49 7.74
C PHE A 86 -12.17 -2.34 6.76
N ARG A 87 -11.31 -1.38 6.77
CA ARG A 87 -11.28 -0.23 5.85
C ARG A 87 -9.84 0.18 5.57
N LEU A 88 -9.64 1.04 4.60
CA LEU A 88 -8.37 1.73 4.45
C LEU A 88 -8.15 2.66 5.67
N PRO A 89 -6.91 2.91 6.08
CA PRO A 89 -6.61 3.90 7.09
C PRO A 89 -6.95 5.29 6.57
N THR A 90 -7.33 6.20 7.44
CA THR A 90 -7.26 7.63 7.13
C THR A 90 -5.80 8.04 6.96
N GLU A 91 -5.56 9.20 6.35
CA GLU A 91 -4.20 9.73 6.21
C GLU A 91 -3.50 9.90 7.57
N ALA A 92 -4.21 10.41 8.57
CA ALA A 92 -3.68 10.58 9.92
C ALA A 92 -3.38 9.25 10.63
N GLU A 93 -4.26 8.26 10.47
CA GLU A 93 -4.01 6.92 11.01
C GLU A 93 -2.80 6.26 10.35
N TRP A 94 -2.64 6.43 9.04
CA TRP A 94 -1.48 5.93 8.34
C TRP A 94 -0.19 6.58 8.86
N GLU A 95 -0.17 7.92 8.99
CA GLU A 95 0.98 8.66 9.48
C GLU A 95 1.34 8.28 10.92
N TYR A 96 0.34 8.19 11.80
CA TYR A 96 0.54 7.72 13.17
C TYR A 96 1.15 6.31 13.21
N SER A 97 0.64 5.43 12.38
CA SER A 97 1.14 4.05 12.26
C SER A 97 2.57 4.00 11.73
N ALA A 98 2.89 4.82 10.73
CA ALA A 98 4.22 4.90 10.14
C ALA A 98 5.27 5.44 11.11
N ARG A 99 4.90 6.39 11.97
CA ARG A 99 5.81 6.93 13.00
C ARG A 99 6.21 5.90 14.05
N GLY A 100 5.42 4.84 14.25
CA GLY A 100 5.79 3.76 15.16
C GLY A 100 6.07 4.19 16.60
N GLY A 101 5.44 5.28 17.09
CA GLY A 101 5.67 5.87 18.42
C GLY A 101 6.77 6.94 18.47
N LEU A 102 7.41 7.26 17.36
CA LEU A 102 8.43 8.31 17.30
C LEU A 102 7.80 9.67 17.00
N GLU A 103 8.00 10.64 17.86
CA GLU A 103 7.53 12.00 17.64
C GLU A 103 8.40 12.72 16.59
N SER A 104 7.75 13.42 15.66
CA SER A 104 8.37 14.26 14.62
C SER A 104 9.45 13.58 13.77
N ALA A 105 9.50 12.24 13.75
CA ALA A 105 10.47 11.48 12.96
C ALA A 105 10.27 11.71 11.45
N THR A 106 11.38 11.92 10.73
CA THR A 106 11.35 12.10 9.27
C THR A 106 10.97 10.78 8.58
N TYR A 107 11.54 9.67 9.03
CA TYR A 107 11.31 8.33 8.52
C TYR A 107 10.82 7.38 9.62
N PRO A 108 10.22 6.23 9.28
CA PRO A 108 9.72 5.27 10.26
C PRO A 108 10.75 4.73 11.26
N TRP A 109 12.03 4.80 10.91
CA TRP A 109 13.17 4.39 11.75
C TRP A 109 13.76 5.53 12.59
N GLY A 110 13.25 6.76 12.49
CA GLY A 110 13.55 7.90 13.38
C GLY A 110 14.53 8.92 12.83
N GLY A 111 15.64 8.50 12.26
CA GLY A 111 16.71 9.41 11.80
C GLY A 111 16.38 10.12 10.47
N PRO A 112 17.18 11.11 10.08
CA PRO A 112 17.02 11.83 8.81
C PRO A 112 17.69 11.13 7.62
N TYR A 113 18.40 10.04 7.87
CA TYR A 113 19.16 9.33 6.84
C TYR A 113 18.44 8.10 6.35
N THR A 114 18.65 7.75 5.09
CA THR A 114 18.10 6.55 4.45
C THR A 114 19.00 5.32 4.59
N LYS A 115 20.15 5.48 5.24
CA LYS A 115 21.13 4.42 5.54
C LYS A 115 21.38 4.33 7.04
N ASN A 116 21.67 3.14 7.50
CA ASN A 116 22.18 2.89 8.85
C ASN A 116 23.70 3.18 8.95
N ASP A 117 24.27 3.05 10.15
CA ASP A 117 25.69 3.28 10.42
C ASP A 117 26.64 2.31 9.68
N ARG A 118 26.11 1.21 9.18
CA ARG A 118 26.85 0.23 8.36
C ARG A 118 26.78 0.56 6.86
N GLY A 119 26.06 1.62 6.47
CA GLY A 119 25.89 2.01 5.08
C GLY A 119 24.77 1.27 4.32
N CYS A 120 24.03 0.36 4.99
CA CYS A 120 22.91 -0.34 4.38
C CYS A 120 21.68 0.55 4.30
N PHE A 121 20.96 0.51 3.17
CA PHE A 121 19.70 1.20 3.01
C PHE A 121 18.62 0.60 3.92
N LEU A 122 17.70 1.46 4.38
CA LEU A 122 16.65 1.12 5.34
C LEU A 122 15.28 0.95 4.69
N ALA A 123 15.20 1.14 3.38
CA ALA A 123 13.98 1.00 2.60
C ALA A 123 14.30 0.72 1.13
N ASN A 124 13.33 0.16 0.42
CA ASN A 124 13.38 -0.02 -1.03
C ASN A 124 12.84 1.24 -1.74
N PHE A 125 13.68 1.97 -2.44
CA PHE A 125 13.34 3.20 -3.15
C PHE A 125 14.38 3.47 -4.25
N LYS A 126 14.29 4.59 -4.93
CA LYS A 126 15.26 5.02 -5.96
C LYS A 126 16.38 5.87 -5.33
N PRO A 127 17.48 5.24 -4.87
CA PRO A 127 18.42 5.93 -3.99
C PRO A 127 19.35 6.90 -4.70
N MET A 128 19.75 6.61 -5.93
CA MET A 128 20.74 7.40 -6.65
C MET A 128 20.45 7.49 -8.15
N ARG A 129 20.74 8.64 -8.74
CA ARG A 129 20.69 8.80 -10.20
C ARG A 129 21.76 7.92 -10.85
N GLY A 130 21.33 7.02 -11.74
CA GLY A 130 22.24 6.11 -12.47
C GLY A 130 22.53 4.80 -11.76
N ASP A 131 22.21 4.68 -10.47
CA ASP A 131 22.28 3.44 -9.71
C ASP A 131 20.98 3.24 -8.92
N TYR A 132 19.97 2.69 -9.60
CA TYR A 132 18.63 2.51 -9.06
C TYR A 132 18.48 1.25 -8.20
N ALA A 133 19.49 0.39 -8.21
CA ALA A 133 19.54 -0.83 -7.42
C ALA A 133 20.57 -0.75 -6.28
N ALA A 134 21.01 0.47 -5.91
CA ALA A 134 21.97 0.65 -4.82
C ALA A 134 21.46 0.19 -3.45
N ASP A 135 20.15 0.05 -3.29
CA ASP A 135 19.46 -0.53 -2.14
C ASP A 135 19.26 -2.06 -2.25
N GLU A 136 19.94 -2.70 -3.22
CA GLU A 136 19.87 -4.13 -3.53
C GLU A 136 18.52 -4.58 -4.13
N ALA A 137 17.65 -3.63 -4.51
CA ALA A 137 16.36 -3.92 -5.12
C ALA A 137 16.12 -3.04 -6.36
N LEU A 138 15.75 -3.65 -7.49
CA LEU A 138 15.38 -2.94 -8.71
C LEU A 138 13.87 -2.74 -8.83
N TYR A 139 13.10 -3.57 -8.18
CA TYR A 139 11.64 -3.63 -8.20
C TYR A 139 11.09 -3.72 -6.77
N THR A 140 9.83 -4.13 -6.64
CA THR A 140 9.27 -4.46 -5.32
C THR A 140 10.03 -5.62 -4.67
N VAL A 141 10.05 -5.61 -3.35
CA VAL A 141 10.62 -6.67 -2.51
C VAL A 141 9.53 -7.30 -1.64
N GLU A 142 9.85 -8.40 -0.98
CA GLU A 142 8.93 -9.05 -0.04
C GLU A 142 8.46 -8.06 1.05
N ALA A 143 7.25 -8.27 1.55
CA ALA A 143 6.61 -7.39 2.51
C ALA A 143 7.35 -7.25 3.86
N LYS A 144 8.35 -8.12 4.13
CA LYS A 144 9.13 -8.12 5.37
C LYS A 144 10.64 -8.03 5.13
N SER A 145 11.05 -7.39 4.04
CA SER A 145 12.48 -7.32 3.66
C SER A 145 13.32 -6.38 4.51
N TYR A 146 12.71 -5.41 5.17
CA TYR A 146 13.40 -4.43 6.03
C TYR A 146 12.92 -4.54 7.47
N GLU A 147 13.60 -3.84 8.37
CA GLU A 147 13.22 -3.81 9.78
C GLU A 147 11.86 -3.12 10.00
N PRO A 148 11.02 -3.65 10.88
CA PRO A 148 9.75 -3.02 11.22
C PRO A 148 9.93 -1.77 12.07
N ASN A 149 8.94 -0.89 12.06
CA ASN A 149 8.89 0.23 12.98
C ASN A 149 8.48 -0.20 14.42
N GLY A 150 8.40 0.76 15.35
CA GLY A 150 8.07 0.48 16.76
C GLY A 150 6.68 -0.15 17.00
N TYR A 151 5.79 -0.14 16.00
CA TYR A 151 4.50 -0.84 16.03
C TYR A 151 4.51 -2.17 15.28
N ASN A 152 5.70 -2.67 14.94
CA ASN A 152 5.89 -3.92 14.19
C ASN A 152 5.24 -3.90 12.79
N LEU A 153 5.24 -2.71 12.14
CA LEU A 153 4.78 -2.52 10.77
C LEU A 153 5.99 -2.42 9.85
N TYR A 154 5.92 -3.16 8.74
CA TYR A 154 6.98 -3.26 7.75
C TYR A 154 6.72 -2.33 6.58
N ASN A 155 7.79 -1.89 5.91
CA ASN A 155 7.75 -1.13 4.65
C ASN A 155 6.82 0.10 4.69
N MET A 156 6.70 0.75 5.85
CA MET A 156 5.98 2.03 5.96
C MET A 156 6.69 3.19 5.21
N ALA A 157 7.85 2.93 4.64
CA ALA A 157 8.57 3.79 3.73
C ALA A 157 9.14 2.96 2.59
N GLY A 158 8.85 3.33 1.35
CA GLY A 158 9.30 2.64 0.15
C GLY A 158 8.53 1.37 -0.19
N ASN A 159 9.08 0.57 -1.08
CA ASN A 159 8.48 -0.62 -1.67
C ASN A 159 7.26 -0.29 -2.55
N VAL A 160 6.09 -0.07 -1.99
CA VAL A 160 4.89 0.39 -2.72
C VAL A 160 4.22 1.54 -1.98
N ALA A 161 3.72 2.52 -2.74
CA ALA A 161 2.88 3.57 -2.18
C ALA A 161 1.51 3.00 -1.76
N GLU A 162 1.00 3.44 -0.62
CA GLU A 162 -0.18 2.87 0.01
C GLU A 162 -1.39 3.80 -0.06
N TRP A 163 -2.54 3.25 -0.44
CA TRP A 163 -3.80 3.96 -0.45
C TRP A 163 -4.28 4.30 0.96
N THR A 164 -4.75 5.53 1.14
CA THR A 164 -5.56 5.90 2.30
C THR A 164 -7.02 6.13 1.91
N GLU A 165 -7.90 6.25 2.91
CA GLU A 165 -9.31 6.58 2.66
C GLU A 165 -9.51 8.06 2.30
N SER A 166 -8.59 8.94 2.72
CA SER A 166 -8.72 10.39 2.64
C SER A 166 -8.64 10.91 1.21
N ALA A 167 -9.48 11.89 0.90
CA ALA A 167 -9.38 12.66 -0.33
C ALA A 167 -8.19 13.64 -0.24
N TYR A 168 -7.47 13.80 -1.35
CA TYR A 168 -6.34 14.71 -1.39
C TYR A 168 -6.80 16.15 -1.64
N ASP A 169 -6.43 17.03 -0.72
CA ASP A 169 -6.48 18.46 -0.88
C ASP A 169 -5.20 19.06 -0.29
N PRO A 170 -4.47 19.93 -1.01
CA PRO A 170 -3.25 20.56 -0.48
C PRO A 170 -3.49 21.33 0.81
N ASN A 171 -4.66 21.95 0.96
CA ASN A 171 -5.03 22.79 2.09
C ASN A 171 -5.85 22.05 3.16
N ALA A 172 -5.94 20.69 3.08
CA ALA A 172 -6.78 19.92 4.01
C ALA A 172 -6.51 20.24 5.49
N TYR A 173 -5.26 20.47 5.86
CA TYR A 173 -4.88 20.77 7.25
C TYR A 173 -5.40 22.11 7.77
N GLU A 174 -5.83 23.02 6.91
CA GLU A 174 -6.36 24.32 7.31
C GLU A 174 -7.82 24.24 7.78
N TYR A 175 -8.56 23.23 7.33
CA TYR A 175 -10.01 23.13 7.59
C TYR A 175 -10.49 21.80 8.17
N VAL A 176 -9.69 20.72 8.15
CA VAL A 176 -10.11 19.47 8.79
C VAL A 176 -10.03 19.57 10.31
N SER A 177 -10.91 18.85 10.99
CA SER A 177 -10.92 18.83 12.46
C SER A 177 -9.64 18.23 13.01
N SER A 178 -9.03 18.90 13.99
CA SER A 178 -7.86 18.35 14.71
C SER A 178 -8.18 17.10 15.53
N MET A 179 -9.46 16.90 15.89
CA MET A 179 -9.93 15.72 16.63
C MET A 179 -10.09 14.49 15.73
N ASN A 180 -10.41 14.70 14.45
CA ASN A 180 -10.57 13.64 13.46
C ASN A 180 -10.14 14.18 12.09
N PRO A 181 -8.83 14.27 11.83
CA PRO A 181 -8.28 14.90 10.64
C PRO A 181 -8.45 13.99 9.42
N ASN A 182 -9.64 13.98 8.84
CA ASN A 182 -9.94 13.21 7.63
C ASN A 182 -10.74 14.04 6.64
N ASN A 183 -10.21 14.22 5.44
CA ASN A 183 -10.96 14.79 4.33
C ASN A 183 -11.81 13.70 3.66
N THR A 184 -13.12 13.76 3.88
CA THR A 184 -14.09 12.75 3.39
C THR A 184 -14.76 13.13 2.08
N ASP A 185 -14.24 14.11 1.32
CA ASP A 185 -14.82 14.51 0.05
C ASP A 185 -14.90 13.32 -0.93
N THR A 186 -16.11 12.81 -1.12
CA THR A 186 -16.39 11.69 -2.01
C THR A 186 -16.41 12.07 -3.50
N SER A 187 -16.56 13.35 -3.81
CA SER A 187 -16.56 13.86 -5.18
C SER A 187 -15.15 13.97 -5.74
N ASN A 188 -14.15 14.13 -4.87
CA ASN A 188 -12.75 14.26 -5.25
C ASN A 188 -12.16 12.88 -5.61
N LYS A 189 -11.78 12.74 -6.87
CA LYS A 189 -11.18 11.51 -7.40
C LYS A 189 -9.72 11.33 -6.98
N ARG A 190 -9.05 12.39 -6.52
CA ARG A 190 -7.69 12.30 -5.99
C ARG A 190 -7.74 11.76 -4.57
N LYS A 191 -7.10 10.63 -4.35
CA LYS A 191 -6.98 10.00 -3.02
C LYS A 191 -5.55 10.06 -2.55
N VAL A 192 -5.36 10.27 -1.26
CA VAL A 192 -4.02 10.35 -0.68
C VAL A 192 -3.35 8.98 -0.74
N VAL A 193 -2.11 8.97 -1.23
CA VAL A 193 -1.17 7.85 -1.12
C VAL A 193 0.02 8.27 -0.28
N ARG A 194 0.58 7.34 0.45
CA ARG A 194 1.64 7.58 1.43
C ARG A 194 2.75 6.55 1.30
N GLY A 195 3.92 6.84 1.92
CA GLY A 195 5.05 5.93 2.04
C GLY A 195 6.05 5.98 0.89
N GLY A 196 5.64 6.45 -0.28
CA GLY A 196 6.45 6.35 -1.49
C GLY A 196 6.65 4.91 -1.95
N SER A 197 7.35 4.72 -3.04
CA SER A 197 7.55 3.41 -3.67
C SER A 197 9.01 3.20 -4.09
N TRP A 198 9.31 2.00 -4.58
CA TRP A 198 10.62 1.66 -5.17
C TRP A 198 11.02 2.59 -6.35
N LYS A 199 10.06 3.26 -6.99
CA LYS A 199 10.29 4.23 -8.08
C LYS A 199 10.62 5.64 -7.59
N ASP A 200 10.32 5.95 -6.32
CA ASP A 200 10.35 7.28 -5.76
C ASP A 200 11.71 7.59 -5.12
N VAL A 201 12.05 8.87 -5.07
CA VAL A 201 13.24 9.35 -4.34
C VAL A 201 12.94 9.49 -2.85
N ALA A 202 13.97 9.58 -2.04
CA ALA A 202 13.91 9.64 -0.56
C ALA A 202 12.89 10.65 0.01
N TYR A 203 12.61 11.75 -0.70
CA TYR A 203 11.62 12.74 -0.29
C TYR A 203 10.22 12.14 -0.09
N PHE A 204 9.79 11.25 -1.00
CA PHE A 204 8.45 10.64 -0.92
C PHE A 204 8.34 9.55 0.16
N LEU A 205 9.48 9.08 0.70
CA LEU A 205 9.52 8.12 1.79
C LEU A 205 9.34 8.75 3.17
N GLN A 206 9.46 10.08 3.27
CA GLN A 206 9.25 10.78 4.53
C GLN A 206 7.83 10.59 5.03
N VAL A 207 7.68 10.30 6.31
CA VAL A 207 6.38 10.00 6.94
C VAL A 207 5.37 11.13 6.73
N GLY A 208 5.82 12.39 6.74
CA GLY A 208 4.96 13.56 6.53
C GLY A 208 4.64 13.87 5.06
N THR A 209 5.31 13.25 4.08
CA THR A 209 5.11 13.59 2.67
C THR A 209 3.78 13.04 2.17
N ARG A 210 3.04 13.93 1.50
CA ARG A 210 1.73 13.65 0.92
C ARG A 210 1.83 13.56 -0.60
N SER A 211 1.23 12.53 -1.16
CA SER A 211 1.05 12.37 -2.60
C SER A 211 -0.38 11.95 -2.90
N PHE A 212 -0.76 11.86 -4.17
CA PHE A 212 -2.08 11.40 -4.56
C PHE A 212 -2.04 10.61 -5.86
N GLU A 213 -3.05 9.75 -5.99
CA GLU A 213 -3.38 9.07 -7.22
C GLU A 213 -4.88 9.16 -7.48
N TYR A 214 -5.29 8.92 -8.72
CA TYR A 214 -6.70 8.91 -9.11
C TYR A 214 -7.34 7.55 -8.77
N ALA A 215 -8.52 7.64 -8.11
CA ALA A 215 -9.33 6.48 -7.70
C ALA A 215 -9.98 5.77 -8.90
#